data_40fe3a4b7ce385f0d86458f4af1e7afb
#
_entry.id   40fe3a4b7ce385f0d86458f4af1e7afb
#
_cell.length_a   1.000
_cell.length_b   1.000
_cell.length_c   1.000
_cell.angle_alpha   90.00
_cell.angle_beta   90.00
_cell.angle_gamma   90.00
#
_symmetry.space_group_name_H-M   'P 1'
#
loop_
_entity.id
_entity.type
_entity.pdbx_description
1 polymer ?
#
loop_
_entity_poly.entity_id
_entity_poly.type
_entity_poly.pdbx_seq_one_letter_code
_entity_poly.pdbx_strand_id
1 'polypeptide(L)'
;IDHSKKQNYNFNLKKNPKGDVSHVFVTQSDIQVTSRDELAIYQYVVDDCKQLLSSYATTDVFGIDCGDIVGDHQELYPDYLKRADQLDIPIYRVVGNHDMNYDGRTHETSYKTFEDTFGPSYYSFNKGNAHYIVVDNNFFIGRDYFYMGYLDEKTFAWLDQDLSYVPKGSLVFFIMHIPSRQTEKQEAFLYNYDMIGNQMVNAGALHQILKPYKAHLITGHTHYNLNV
;
A
#
# COMPACT_ATOMS: atom_id res chain seq x y z
N ILE A 1 15.11 -11.76 12.81
CA ILE A 1 16.51 -11.26 12.70
C ILE A 1 17.20 -11.58 14.01
N ASP A 2 18.30 -12.32 13.95
CA ASP A 2 19.12 -12.62 15.14
C ASP A 2 19.95 -11.39 15.53
N HIS A 3 19.46 -10.63 16.51
CA HIS A 3 20.11 -9.43 17.02
C HIS A 3 21.38 -9.70 17.83
N SER A 4 21.74 -10.96 18.09
CA SER A 4 22.95 -11.35 18.80
C SER A 4 24.22 -11.33 17.93
N LYS A 5 24.06 -11.29 16.60
CA LYS A 5 25.16 -11.23 15.65
C LYS A 5 25.28 -9.81 15.09
N LYS A 6 26.45 -9.18 15.26
CA LYS A 6 26.80 -7.95 14.50
C LYS A 6 26.78 -8.29 13.00
N GLN A 7 25.73 -7.89 12.31
CA GLN A 7 25.65 -7.97 10.87
C GLN A 7 26.02 -6.61 10.29
N ASN A 8 27.06 -6.56 9.48
CA ASN A 8 27.39 -5.36 8.72
C ASN A 8 26.59 -5.39 7.42
N TYR A 9 25.66 -4.46 7.29
CA TYR A 9 24.92 -4.26 6.06
C TYR A 9 25.60 -3.17 5.23
N ASN A 10 26.17 -3.53 4.09
CA ASN A 10 26.79 -2.59 3.16
C ASN A 10 25.76 -2.23 2.06
N PHE A 11 25.41 -0.97 1.98
CA PHE A 11 24.53 -0.43 0.94
C PHE A 11 25.32 0.43 -0.03
N ASN A 12 25.21 0.15 -1.33
CA ASN A 12 25.72 1.00 -2.38
C ASN A 12 24.68 2.05 -2.74
N LEU A 13 24.85 3.27 -2.24
CA LEU A 13 23.97 4.37 -2.55
C LEU A 13 24.45 5.09 -3.82
N LYS A 14 23.55 5.32 -4.76
CA LYS A 14 23.77 6.19 -5.92
C LYS A 14 22.95 7.46 -5.73
N LYS A 15 23.61 8.62 -5.97
CA LYS A 15 22.86 9.89 -5.98
C LYS A 15 21.82 9.85 -7.10
N ASN A 16 20.58 10.21 -6.77
CA ASN A 16 19.54 10.36 -7.78
C ASN A 16 19.86 11.60 -8.66
N PRO A 17 20.14 11.43 -9.98
CA PRO A 17 20.49 12.53 -10.84
C PRO A 17 19.35 13.53 -11.06
N LYS A 18 18.10 13.10 -10.87
CA LYS A 18 16.90 13.94 -11.01
C LYS A 18 16.59 14.74 -9.75
N GLY A 19 17.30 14.44 -8.63
CA GLY A 19 16.97 15.00 -7.32
C GLY A 19 15.68 14.37 -6.75
N ASP A 20 15.21 14.89 -5.64
CA ASP A 20 14.00 14.38 -4.95
C ASP A 20 13.07 15.50 -4.47
N VAL A 21 13.46 16.77 -4.63
CA VAL A 21 12.69 17.92 -4.14
C VAL A 21 11.35 18.04 -4.87
N SER A 22 11.35 17.80 -6.19
CA SER A 22 10.14 17.75 -7.00
C SER A 22 10.02 16.35 -7.61
N HIS A 23 8.95 15.67 -7.31
CA HIS A 23 8.69 14.32 -7.78
C HIS A 23 7.22 14.15 -8.15
N VAL A 24 6.94 13.12 -8.91
CA VAL A 24 5.59 12.69 -9.29
C VAL A 24 5.43 11.24 -8.86
N PHE A 25 4.26 10.87 -8.42
CA PHE A 25 3.92 9.47 -8.26
C PHE A 25 2.64 9.12 -9.01
N VAL A 26 2.58 7.89 -9.48
CA VAL A 26 1.37 7.31 -10.07
C VAL A 26 0.83 6.27 -9.11
N THR A 27 -0.49 6.22 -8.96
CA THR A 27 -1.15 5.23 -8.13
C THR A 27 -1.99 4.30 -8.98
N GLN A 28 -1.97 3.03 -8.63
CA GLN A 28 -2.93 2.04 -9.07
C GLN A 28 -3.42 1.24 -7.87
N SER A 29 -4.55 0.60 -8.00
CA SER A 29 -5.13 -0.24 -6.96
C SER A 29 -6.06 -1.27 -7.58
N ASP A 30 -6.32 -2.35 -6.85
CA ASP A 30 -7.36 -3.30 -7.21
C ASP A 30 -7.18 -3.88 -8.63
N ILE A 31 -5.94 -4.24 -8.98
CA ILE A 31 -5.60 -4.89 -10.25
C ILE A 31 -6.28 -6.27 -10.31
N GLN A 32 -6.29 -6.98 -9.19
CA GLN A 32 -7.03 -8.21 -8.88
C GLN A 32 -7.00 -9.27 -9.99
N VAL A 33 -5.85 -9.47 -10.61
CA VAL A 33 -5.74 -10.49 -11.65
C VAL A 33 -5.90 -11.89 -11.05
N THR A 34 -6.76 -12.70 -11.67
CA THR A 34 -7.07 -14.08 -11.27
C THR A 34 -6.49 -15.11 -12.23
N SER A 35 -5.96 -14.68 -13.35
CA SER A 35 -5.43 -15.54 -14.40
C SER A 35 -4.32 -14.88 -15.20
N ARG A 36 -3.57 -15.71 -15.94
CA ARG A 36 -2.57 -15.20 -16.91
C ARG A 36 -3.18 -14.44 -18.08
N ASP A 37 -4.41 -14.74 -18.43
CA ASP A 37 -5.13 -14.03 -19.51
C ASP A 37 -5.48 -12.60 -19.07
N GLU A 38 -5.89 -12.41 -17.81
CA GLU A 38 -6.12 -11.07 -17.25
C GLU A 38 -4.82 -10.27 -17.11
N LEU A 39 -3.71 -10.92 -16.81
CA LEU A 39 -2.40 -10.26 -16.89
C LEU A 39 -2.07 -9.75 -18.31
N ALA A 40 -2.56 -10.39 -19.35
CA ALA A 40 -2.41 -9.88 -20.72
C ALA A 40 -3.24 -8.59 -20.92
N ILE A 41 -4.37 -8.46 -20.24
CA ILE A 41 -5.16 -7.21 -20.22
C ILE A 41 -4.42 -6.13 -19.41
N TYR A 42 -3.85 -6.48 -18.26
CA TYR A 42 -3.05 -5.55 -17.46
C TYR A 42 -1.86 -4.97 -18.24
N GLN A 43 -1.34 -5.69 -19.25
CA GLN A 43 -0.30 -5.16 -20.12
C GLN A 43 -0.70 -3.84 -20.81
N TYR A 44 -1.96 -3.66 -21.17
CA TYR A 44 -2.43 -2.39 -21.77
C TYR A 44 -2.32 -1.23 -20.78
N VAL A 45 -2.63 -1.47 -19.49
CA VAL A 45 -2.46 -0.47 -18.43
C VAL A 45 -0.98 -0.10 -18.28
N VAL A 46 -0.09 -1.09 -18.30
CA VAL A 46 1.36 -0.86 -18.25
C VAL A 46 1.82 -0.01 -19.44
N ASP A 47 1.34 -0.31 -20.64
CA ASP A 47 1.74 0.42 -21.85
C ASP A 47 1.21 1.87 -21.82
N ASP A 48 -0.01 2.10 -21.37
CA ASP A 48 -0.56 3.45 -21.18
C ASP A 48 0.22 4.23 -20.12
N CYS A 49 0.55 3.59 -18.99
CA CYS A 49 1.42 4.19 -17.97
C CYS A 49 2.79 4.56 -18.54
N LYS A 50 3.42 3.71 -19.33
CA LYS A 50 4.72 4.03 -19.99
C LYS A 50 4.60 5.26 -20.89
N GLN A 51 3.51 5.37 -21.64
CA GLN A 51 3.26 6.55 -22.47
C GLN A 51 3.11 7.80 -21.60
N LEU A 52 2.33 7.74 -20.51
CA LEU A 52 2.19 8.85 -19.56
C LEU A 52 3.53 9.25 -18.95
N LEU A 53 4.31 8.27 -18.48
CA LEU A 53 5.62 8.47 -17.84
C LEU A 53 6.65 9.11 -18.77
N SER A 54 6.52 8.94 -20.09
CA SER A 54 7.39 9.59 -21.05
C SER A 54 7.37 11.14 -20.94
N SER A 55 6.26 11.72 -20.50
CA SER A 55 6.10 13.15 -20.24
C SER A 55 6.89 13.63 -19.01
N TYR A 56 7.34 12.70 -18.17
CA TYR A 56 8.07 12.97 -16.92
C TYR A 56 9.53 12.47 -16.97
N ALA A 57 10.12 12.33 -18.16
CA ALA A 57 11.45 11.75 -18.32
C ALA A 57 12.56 12.43 -17.50
N THR A 58 12.44 13.73 -17.21
CA THR A 58 13.38 14.50 -16.40
C THR A 58 12.97 14.63 -14.93
N THR A 59 11.79 14.14 -14.56
CA THR A 59 11.26 14.21 -13.20
C THR A 59 11.52 12.89 -12.47
N ASP A 60 11.75 12.95 -11.18
CA ASP A 60 11.81 11.76 -10.35
C ASP A 60 10.39 11.19 -10.19
N VAL A 61 10.19 9.93 -10.57
CA VAL A 61 8.87 9.28 -10.58
C VAL A 61 8.94 7.95 -9.85
N PHE A 62 7.86 7.63 -9.13
CA PHE A 62 7.66 6.31 -8.55
C PHE A 62 6.18 5.90 -8.63
N GLY A 63 5.90 4.63 -8.39
CA GLY A 63 4.57 4.08 -8.36
C GLY A 63 4.14 3.70 -6.93
N ILE A 64 2.83 3.66 -6.71
CA ILE A 64 2.20 3.11 -5.51
C ILE A 64 1.10 2.15 -5.96
N ASP A 65 1.19 0.89 -5.55
CA ASP A 65 0.11 -0.10 -5.70
C ASP A 65 -0.62 -0.21 -4.37
N CYS A 66 -1.88 0.23 -4.34
CA CYS A 66 -2.65 0.32 -3.10
C CYS A 66 -3.36 -0.99 -2.70
N GLY A 67 -2.76 -2.13 -3.01
CA GLY A 67 -3.25 -3.45 -2.63
C GLY A 67 -4.17 -4.10 -3.66
N ASP A 68 -4.54 -5.34 -3.37
CA ASP A 68 -5.30 -6.21 -4.26
C ASP A 68 -4.62 -6.36 -5.63
N ILE A 69 -3.34 -6.72 -5.59
CA ILE A 69 -2.51 -6.93 -6.78
C ILE A 69 -3.03 -8.15 -7.55
N VAL A 70 -3.39 -9.19 -6.83
CA VAL A 70 -3.98 -10.41 -7.37
C VAL A 70 -5.32 -10.69 -6.70
N GLY A 71 -6.18 -11.50 -7.35
CA GLY A 71 -7.46 -11.95 -6.81
C GLY A 71 -7.34 -13.31 -6.14
N ASP A 72 -6.72 -13.40 -4.96
CA ASP A 72 -6.47 -14.62 -4.18
C ASP A 72 -5.49 -15.62 -4.86
N HIS A 73 -4.77 -15.20 -5.90
CA HIS A 73 -3.88 -16.01 -6.71
C HIS A 73 -2.42 -15.55 -6.61
N GLN A 74 -1.80 -15.69 -5.41
CA GLN A 74 -0.45 -15.22 -5.13
C GLN A 74 0.63 -15.87 -6.03
N GLU A 75 0.34 -17.03 -6.62
CA GLU A 75 1.20 -17.65 -7.62
C GLU A 75 1.39 -16.80 -8.89
N LEU A 76 0.55 -15.78 -9.09
CA LEU A 76 0.67 -14.84 -10.22
C LEU A 76 1.64 -13.68 -9.96
N TYR A 77 2.12 -13.47 -8.72
CA TYR A 77 3.06 -12.39 -8.41
C TYR A 77 4.28 -12.34 -9.33
N PRO A 78 4.95 -13.45 -9.67
CA PRO A 78 6.08 -13.40 -10.59
C PRO A 78 5.72 -12.92 -11.99
N ASP A 79 4.52 -13.28 -12.46
CA ASP A 79 4.04 -12.87 -13.79
C ASP A 79 3.54 -11.42 -13.81
N TYR A 80 2.95 -10.94 -12.70
CA TYR A 80 2.65 -9.52 -12.48
C TYR A 80 3.94 -8.69 -12.47
N LEU A 81 4.96 -9.08 -11.69
CA LEU A 81 6.24 -8.36 -11.61
C LEU A 81 6.90 -8.18 -12.96
N LYS A 82 6.91 -9.22 -13.82
CA LYS A 82 7.46 -9.13 -15.20
C LYS A 82 6.81 -8.02 -16.03
N ARG A 83 5.57 -7.64 -15.72
CA ARG A 83 4.87 -6.54 -16.40
C ARG A 83 5.10 -5.21 -15.71
N ALA A 84 4.90 -5.17 -14.40
CA ALA A 84 5.09 -3.95 -13.62
C ALA A 84 6.52 -3.40 -13.73
N ASP A 85 7.54 -4.26 -13.77
CA ASP A 85 8.94 -3.87 -13.90
C ASP A 85 9.25 -3.20 -15.27
N GLN A 86 8.39 -3.34 -16.27
CA GLN A 86 8.53 -2.63 -17.54
C GLN A 86 8.32 -1.11 -17.40
N LEU A 87 7.74 -0.64 -16.31
CA LEU A 87 7.60 0.79 -16.03
C LEU A 87 8.95 1.45 -15.70
N ASP A 88 9.95 0.68 -15.31
CA ASP A 88 11.31 1.14 -14.98
C ASP A 88 11.31 2.27 -13.92
N ILE A 89 10.41 2.19 -12.96
CA ILE A 89 10.30 3.07 -11.80
C ILE A 89 10.20 2.24 -10.52
N PRO A 90 10.65 2.75 -9.37
CA PRO A 90 10.35 2.11 -8.08
C PRO A 90 8.85 2.06 -7.85
N ILE A 91 8.33 0.91 -7.40
CA ILE A 91 6.91 0.75 -7.05
C ILE A 91 6.82 0.30 -5.59
N TYR A 92 6.16 1.11 -4.77
CA TYR A 92 5.84 0.80 -3.38
C TYR A 92 4.48 0.12 -3.29
N ARG A 93 4.38 -0.94 -2.52
CA ARG A 93 3.19 -1.80 -2.52
C ARG A 93 2.56 -1.92 -1.14
N VAL A 94 1.25 -1.95 -1.12
CA VAL A 94 0.40 -2.15 0.05
C VAL A 94 -0.21 -3.54 -0.04
N VAL A 95 -0.38 -4.22 1.08
CA VAL A 95 -1.14 -5.47 1.15
C VAL A 95 -2.62 -5.15 0.96
N GLY A 96 -3.30 -5.84 0.04
CA GLY A 96 -4.75 -5.86 -0.07
C GLY A 96 -5.34 -7.12 0.55
N ASN A 97 -6.67 -7.18 0.69
CA ASN A 97 -7.31 -8.36 1.26
C ASN A 97 -7.19 -9.58 0.35
N HIS A 98 -7.16 -9.40 -0.97
CA HIS A 98 -6.92 -10.47 -1.94
C HIS A 98 -5.44 -10.88 -2.07
N ASP A 99 -4.52 -10.13 -1.47
CA ASP A 99 -3.11 -10.49 -1.38
C ASP A 99 -2.80 -11.38 -0.17
N MET A 100 -3.79 -11.65 0.68
CA MET A 100 -3.64 -12.45 1.88
C MET A 100 -3.72 -13.95 1.59
N ASN A 101 -2.97 -14.73 2.36
CA ASN A 101 -3.10 -16.19 2.38
C ASN A 101 -4.12 -16.60 3.46
N TYR A 102 -5.32 -16.95 3.06
CA TYR A 102 -6.40 -17.36 3.97
C TYR A 102 -6.20 -18.74 4.60
N ASP A 103 -5.22 -19.53 4.16
CA ASP A 103 -4.77 -20.71 4.87
C ASP A 103 -3.81 -20.40 6.04
N GLY A 104 -3.41 -19.15 6.20
CA GLY A 104 -2.70 -18.63 7.36
C GLY A 104 -3.51 -18.83 8.65
N ARG A 105 -2.82 -19.05 9.77
CA ARG A 105 -3.47 -19.25 11.06
C ARG A 105 -3.50 -18.00 11.93
N THR A 106 -2.67 -17.03 11.60
CA THR A 106 -2.55 -15.76 12.31
C THR A 106 -2.44 -14.62 11.31
N HIS A 107 -2.64 -13.40 11.78
CA HIS A 107 -2.47 -12.22 10.96
C HIS A 107 -1.06 -12.17 10.34
N GLU A 108 0.00 -12.43 11.11
CA GLU A 108 1.39 -12.40 10.63
C GLU A 108 1.68 -13.47 9.56
N THR A 109 0.95 -14.56 9.55
CA THR A 109 1.13 -15.61 8.53
C THR A 109 0.27 -15.38 7.30
N SER A 110 -0.77 -14.56 7.39
CA SER A 110 -1.68 -14.29 6.28
C SER A 110 -1.02 -13.47 5.15
N TYR A 111 -0.13 -12.56 5.47
CA TYR A 111 0.58 -11.74 4.47
C TYR A 111 2.02 -12.18 4.17
N LYS A 112 2.41 -13.36 4.68
CA LYS A 112 3.78 -13.88 4.53
C LYS A 112 4.22 -14.02 3.07
N THR A 113 3.35 -14.51 2.19
CA THR A 113 3.64 -14.66 0.76
C THR A 113 3.87 -13.30 0.09
N PHE A 114 3.10 -12.30 0.49
CA PHE A 114 3.30 -10.92 0.05
C PHE A 114 4.67 -10.39 0.49
N GLU A 115 5.01 -10.53 1.79
CA GLU A 115 6.29 -10.06 2.31
C GLU A 115 7.50 -10.77 1.69
N ASP A 116 7.41 -12.05 1.44
CA ASP A 116 8.48 -12.83 0.78
C ASP A 116 8.70 -12.37 -0.68
N THR A 117 7.69 -11.76 -1.29
CA THR A 117 7.74 -11.31 -2.69
C THR A 117 8.09 -9.82 -2.82
N PHE A 118 7.46 -8.96 -2.03
CA PHE A 118 7.52 -7.51 -2.21
C PHE A 118 8.25 -6.77 -1.09
N GLY A 119 8.50 -7.43 0.04
CA GLY A 119 9.10 -6.81 1.22
C GLY A 119 8.09 -6.53 2.33
N PRO A 120 8.44 -5.68 3.30
CA PRO A 120 7.65 -5.51 4.52
C PRO A 120 6.23 -4.99 4.23
N SER A 121 5.28 -5.44 5.04
CA SER A 121 3.86 -5.06 4.97
C SER A 121 3.58 -3.65 5.52
N TYR A 122 4.50 -3.09 6.31
CA TYR A 122 4.45 -1.70 6.75
C TYR A 122 5.85 -1.07 6.78
N TYR A 123 5.95 0.16 6.33
CA TYR A 123 7.21 0.93 6.28
C TYR A 123 6.94 2.41 6.01
N SER A 124 7.96 3.24 6.18
CA SER A 124 7.91 4.65 5.81
C SER A 124 9.16 5.07 5.04
N PHE A 125 9.05 6.15 4.30
CA PHE A 125 10.18 6.78 3.60
C PHE A 125 9.91 8.27 3.39
N ASN A 126 11.00 9.02 3.21
CA ASN A 126 10.92 10.42 2.83
C ASN A 126 11.26 10.59 1.36
N LYS A 127 10.53 11.49 0.69
CA LYS A 127 10.86 11.91 -0.66
C LYS A 127 10.60 13.42 -0.79
N GLY A 128 11.66 14.16 -1.07
CA GLY A 128 11.61 15.62 -1.00
C GLY A 128 11.17 16.10 0.39
N ASN A 129 10.11 16.90 0.41
CA ASN A 129 9.54 17.46 1.64
C ASN A 129 8.32 16.66 2.15
N ALA A 130 8.03 15.51 1.55
CA ALA A 130 6.91 14.67 1.93
C ALA A 130 7.39 13.40 2.67
N HIS A 131 6.61 13.00 3.66
CA HIS A 131 6.75 11.75 4.38
C HIS A 131 5.68 10.78 3.92
N TYR A 132 6.07 9.58 3.55
CA TYR A 132 5.21 8.51 3.04
C TYR A 132 5.18 7.38 4.04
N ILE A 133 3.98 6.95 4.40
CA ILE A 133 3.72 5.86 5.33
C ILE A 133 2.87 4.83 4.62
N VAL A 134 3.33 3.59 4.58
CA VAL A 134 2.61 2.44 4.03
C VAL A 134 2.30 1.49 5.16
N VAL A 135 1.05 1.06 5.28
CA VAL A 135 0.62 0.11 6.30
C VAL A 135 -0.33 -0.94 5.72
N ASP A 136 -0.24 -2.14 6.26
CA ASP A 136 -1.29 -3.15 6.13
C ASP A 136 -2.39 -2.86 7.14
N ASN A 137 -3.61 -2.64 6.66
CA ASN A 137 -4.79 -2.49 7.48
C ASN A 137 -5.86 -3.57 7.21
N ASN A 138 -5.46 -4.67 6.54
CA ASN A 138 -6.28 -5.86 6.35
C ASN A 138 -6.03 -6.84 7.49
N PHE A 139 -6.62 -6.60 8.64
CA PHE A 139 -6.39 -7.42 9.82
C PHE A 139 -7.09 -8.78 9.68
N PHE A 140 -6.30 -9.85 9.54
CA PHE A 140 -6.81 -11.21 9.42
C PHE A 140 -7.46 -11.69 10.73
N ILE A 141 -8.73 -12.05 10.68
CA ILE A 141 -9.50 -12.54 11.83
C ILE A 141 -9.46 -14.06 11.89
N GLY A 142 -9.50 -14.72 10.74
CA GLY A 142 -9.51 -16.18 10.63
C GLY A 142 -10.17 -16.62 9.33
N ARG A 143 -10.00 -17.90 8.99
CA ARG A 143 -10.48 -18.44 7.72
C ARG A 143 -11.99 -18.25 7.49
N ASP A 144 -12.80 -18.34 8.56
CA ASP A 144 -14.25 -18.28 8.45
C ASP A 144 -14.80 -16.83 8.44
N TYR A 145 -14.00 -15.87 8.94
CA TYR A 145 -14.39 -14.46 9.08
C TYR A 145 -13.54 -13.52 8.23
N PHE A 146 -12.55 -14.08 7.50
CA PHE A 146 -11.67 -13.34 6.63
C PHE A 146 -10.88 -12.24 7.35
N TYR A 147 -11.22 -10.99 7.15
CA TYR A 147 -10.47 -9.82 7.63
C TYR A 147 -11.41 -8.71 8.10
N MET A 148 -10.83 -7.72 8.75
CA MET A 148 -11.46 -6.43 9.02
C MET A 148 -10.47 -5.28 8.74
N GLY A 149 -10.99 -4.11 8.43
CA GLY A 149 -10.20 -2.89 8.32
C GLY A 149 -9.76 -2.42 9.71
N TYR A 150 -8.50 -2.71 10.10
CA TYR A 150 -8.03 -2.44 11.46
C TYR A 150 -6.51 -2.28 11.50
N LEU A 151 -6.03 -1.31 12.28
CA LEU A 151 -4.63 -1.21 12.67
C LEU A 151 -4.48 -1.68 14.12
N ASP A 152 -3.59 -2.62 14.37
CA ASP A 152 -3.33 -3.13 15.71
C ASP A 152 -2.50 -2.16 16.57
N GLU A 153 -2.40 -2.44 17.85
CA GLU A 153 -1.66 -1.60 18.81
C GLU A 153 -0.17 -1.54 18.49
N LYS A 154 0.38 -2.60 17.87
CA LYS A 154 1.78 -2.65 17.45
C LYS A 154 2.04 -1.69 16.31
N THR A 155 1.13 -1.65 15.33
CA THR A 155 1.20 -0.70 14.21
C THR A 155 1.02 0.73 14.69
N PHE A 156 0.10 1.00 15.62
CA PHE A 156 -0.05 2.33 16.21
C PHE A 156 1.19 2.77 17.00
N ALA A 157 1.79 1.87 17.78
CA ALA A 157 3.03 2.18 18.51
C ALA A 157 4.20 2.50 17.56
N TRP A 158 4.28 1.77 16.44
CA TRP A 158 5.24 2.06 15.38
C TRP A 158 4.98 3.41 14.71
N LEU A 159 3.71 3.73 14.40
CA LEU A 159 3.31 5.03 13.83
C LEU A 159 3.68 6.20 14.75
N ASP A 160 3.41 6.07 16.05
CA ASP A 160 3.79 7.09 17.04
C ASP A 160 5.29 7.32 17.06
N GLN A 161 6.07 6.24 16.99
CA GLN A 161 7.54 6.33 16.93
C GLN A 161 8.01 6.98 15.63
N ASP A 162 7.52 6.53 14.48
CA ASP A 162 7.90 7.04 13.15
C ASP A 162 7.55 8.54 13.03
N LEU A 163 6.32 8.90 13.35
CA LEU A 163 5.85 10.28 13.31
C LEU A 163 6.51 11.21 14.34
N SER A 164 7.14 10.65 15.39
CA SER A 164 7.93 11.45 16.33
C SER A 164 9.15 12.13 15.70
N TYR A 165 9.63 11.60 14.58
CA TYR A 165 10.72 12.17 13.78
C TYR A 165 10.25 13.13 12.70
N VAL A 166 8.94 13.25 12.48
CA VAL A 166 8.33 14.09 11.44
C VAL A 166 7.86 15.40 12.05
N PRO A 167 8.35 16.57 11.59
CA PRO A 167 7.90 17.86 12.11
C PRO A 167 6.39 18.05 11.91
N LYS A 168 5.70 18.53 12.93
CA LYS A 168 4.27 18.86 12.82
C LYS A 168 4.03 19.90 11.72
N GLY A 169 2.94 19.73 10.99
CA GLY A 169 2.64 20.55 9.82
C GLY A 169 3.29 20.05 8.52
N SER A 170 4.11 18.99 8.58
CA SER A 170 4.68 18.36 7.37
C SER A 170 3.59 17.74 6.49
N LEU A 171 3.91 17.61 5.21
CA LEU A 171 3.12 16.86 4.24
C LEU A 171 3.33 15.37 4.49
N VAL A 172 2.24 14.64 4.74
CA VAL A 172 2.25 13.20 4.99
C VAL A 172 1.28 12.52 4.01
N PHE A 173 1.77 11.53 3.28
CA PHE A 173 0.94 10.62 2.51
C PHE A 173 0.83 9.31 3.27
N PHE A 174 -0.38 8.96 3.67
CA PHE A 174 -0.68 7.74 4.39
C PHE A 174 -1.38 6.77 3.44
N ILE A 175 -0.74 5.65 3.15
CA ILE A 175 -1.15 4.70 2.13
C ILE A 175 -1.55 3.39 2.81
N MET A 176 -2.77 2.96 2.55
CA MET A 176 -3.35 1.72 3.06
C MET A 176 -4.38 1.20 2.04
N HIS A 177 -4.81 -0.04 2.17
CA HIS A 177 -5.77 -0.60 1.23
C HIS A 177 -7.21 -0.23 1.58
N ILE A 178 -7.68 -0.58 2.77
CA ILE A 178 -9.07 -0.34 3.20
C ILE A 178 -9.24 1.13 3.63
N PRO A 179 -10.24 1.86 3.11
CA PRO A 179 -10.42 3.27 3.44
C PRO A 179 -10.79 3.49 4.90
N SER A 180 -10.38 4.64 5.44
CA SER A 180 -10.68 5.02 6.83
C SER A 180 -12.13 5.43 7.01
N ARG A 181 -12.79 5.93 5.96
CA ARG A 181 -14.20 6.33 5.96
C ARG A 181 -14.78 6.14 4.57
N GLN A 182 -15.98 5.62 4.53
CA GLN A 182 -16.76 5.60 3.30
C GLN A 182 -17.52 6.91 3.11
N THR A 183 -17.82 7.26 1.87
CA THR A 183 -18.69 8.39 1.59
C THR A 183 -20.15 8.04 1.91
N GLU A 184 -20.99 9.05 2.19
CA GLU A 184 -22.43 8.86 2.42
C GLU A 184 -23.13 8.04 1.33
N LYS A 185 -22.67 8.14 0.07
CA LYS A 185 -23.21 7.35 -1.03
C LYS A 185 -22.87 5.87 -0.94
N GLN A 186 -21.70 5.55 -0.40
CA GLN A 186 -21.27 4.17 -0.17
C GLN A 186 -21.92 3.58 1.07
N GLU A 187 -22.10 4.38 2.14
CA GLU A 187 -22.82 3.97 3.35
C GLU A 187 -24.25 3.51 3.04
N ALA A 188 -24.96 4.16 2.12
CA ALA A 188 -26.32 3.78 1.74
C ALA A 188 -26.39 2.42 1.02
N PHE A 189 -25.31 1.98 0.39
CA PHE A 189 -25.27 0.71 -0.36
C PHE A 189 -24.87 -0.49 0.51
N LEU A 190 -24.16 -0.26 1.64
CA LEU A 190 -23.50 -1.29 2.43
C LEU A 190 -24.20 -1.63 3.76
N TYR A 191 -25.46 -1.31 3.88
CA TYR A 191 -26.18 -1.35 5.17
C TYR A 191 -26.36 -2.75 5.82
N ASN A 192 -25.78 -3.84 5.30
CA ASN A 192 -26.18 -5.13 5.83
C ASN A 192 -25.13 -6.19 6.18
N TYR A 193 -23.88 -6.20 5.78
CA TYR A 193 -23.00 -7.31 6.21
C TYR A 193 -21.48 -7.02 6.26
N ASP A 194 -21.00 -6.02 5.55
CA ASP A 194 -19.55 -5.87 5.33
C ASP A 194 -18.91 -4.61 5.93
N MET A 195 -19.51 -4.01 6.94
CA MET A 195 -18.98 -2.75 7.49
C MET A 195 -17.55 -2.88 8.04
N ILE A 196 -17.21 -4.02 8.65
CA ILE A 196 -15.88 -4.21 9.25
C ILE A 196 -14.80 -4.51 8.20
N GLY A 197 -15.18 -5.08 7.06
CA GLY A 197 -14.26 -5.34 5.95
C GLY A 197 -14.11 -4.16 5.01
N ASN A 198 -15.14 -3.34 4.83
CA ASN A 198 -15.17 -2.27 3.83
C ASN A 198 -14.67 -0.92 4.31
N GLN A 199 -14.51 -0.73 5.59
CA GLN A 199 -13.92 0.47 6.18
C GLN A 199 -13.14 0.12 7.45
N MET A 200 -12.21 1.00 7.79
CA MET A 200 -11.39 0.83 8.98
C MET A 200 -12.20 1.10 10.26
N VAL A 201 -12.32 0.10 11.14
CA VAL A 201 -13.15 0.20 12.38
C VAL A 201 -12.56 1.12 13.44
N ASN A 202 -11.24 1.31 13.45
CA ASN A 202 -10.56 2.22 14.40
C ASN A 202 -9.98 3.47 13.72
N ALA A 203 -10.60 3.93 12.63
CA ALA A 203 -10.20 5.11 11.88
C ALA A 203 -10.07 6.38 12.74
N GLY A 204 -10.91 6.53 13.77
CA GLY A 204 -10.84 7.67 14.69
C GLY A 204 -9.48 7.81 15.38
N ALA A 205 -8.86 6.70 15.78
CA ALA A 205 -7.52 6.72 16.36
C ALA A 205 -6.47 7.18 15.34
N LEU A 206 -6.51 6.66 14.11
CA LEU A 206 -5.64 7.09 13.02
C LEU A 206 -5.78 8.58 12.73
N HIS A 207 -7.01 9.09 12.62
CA HIS A 207 -7.25 10.51 12.35
C HIS A 207 -6.70 11.42 13.45
N GLN A 208 -6.74 10.98 14.73
CA GLN A 208 -6.14 11.75 15.84
C GLN A 208 -4.61 11.82 15.70
N ILE A 209 -3.96 10.72 15.35
CA ILE A 209 -2.50 10.68 15.14
C ILE A 209 -2.09 11.56 13.96
N LEU A 210 -2.84 11.55 12.87
CA LEU A 210 -2.54 12.31 11.66
C LEU A 210 -2.93 13.80 11.75
N LYS A 211 -3.80 14.19 12.69
CA LYS A 211 -4.30 15.56 12.84
C LYS A 211 -3.23 16.66 12.89
N PRO A 212 -2.04 16.44 13.48
CA PRO A 212 -0.97 17.45 13.51
C PRO A 212 -0.30 17.72 12.14
N TYR A 213 -0.60 16.94 11.11
CA TYR A 213 0.08 16.95 9.82
C TYR A 213 -0.86 17.39 8.69
N LYS A 214 -0.29 17.76 7.54
CA LYS A 214 -1.04 17.92 6.28
C LYS A 214 -1.14 16.54 5.65
N ALA A 215 -2.04 15.72 6.17
CA ALA A 215 -2.16 14.32 5.79
C ALA A 215 -3.11 14.12 4.62
N HIS A 216 -2.69 13.30 3.67
CA HIS A 216 -3.49 12.77 2.57
C HIS A 216 -3.53 11.26 2.70
N LEU A 217 -4.72 10.68 2.63
CA LEU A 217 -4.93 9.24 2.65
C LEU A 217 -5.12 8.75 1.22
N ILE A 218 -4.38 7.70 0.84
CA ILE A 218 -4.49 7.04 -0.47
C ILE A 218 -4.92 5.61 -0.20
N THR A 219 -6.03 5.20 -0.80
CA THR A 219 -6.64 3.89 -0.53
C THR A 219 -7.14 3.24 -1.81
N GLY A 220 -7.41 1.95 -1.74
CA GLY A 220 -8.05 1.14 -2.76
C GLY A 220 -9.38 0.56 -2.30
N HIS A 221 -9.59 -0.73 -2.57
CA HIS A 221 -10.62 -1.60 -2.02
C HIS A 221 -12.05 -1.38 -2.52
N THR A 222 -12.48 -0.15 -2.68
CA THR A 222 -13.89 0.16 -2.99
C THR A 222 -14.19 0.21 -4.49
N HIS A 223 -13.18 0.06 -5.34
CA HIS A 223 -13.28 0.11 -6.81
C HIS A 223 -13.92 1.40 -7.35
N TYR A 224 -13.79 2.51 -6.61
CA TYR A 224 -14.27 3.82 -7.02
C TYR A 224 -13.15 4.85 -7.00
N ASN A 225 -13.07 5.64 -8.04
CA ASN A 225 -12.21 6.82 -8.06
C ASN A 225 -12.93 7.98 -7.37
N LEU A 226 -12.57 8.24 -6.12
CA LEU A 226 -13.15 9.29 -5.30
C LEU A 226 -12.06 10.20 -4.74
N ASN A 227 -12.36 11.50 -4.74
CA ASN A 227 -11.59 12.51 -4.02
C ASN A 227 -12.54 13.15 -3.00
N VAL A 228 -12.30 12.95 -1.71
CA VAL A 228 -13.13 13.42 -0.59
C VAL A 228 -12.35 14.31 0.36
#